data_97d2b9304334386624749cf85edeee60
#
_entry.id   97d2b9304334386624749cf85edeee60
#
_cell.length_a   1.000
_cell.length_b   1.000
_cell.length_c   1.000
_cell.angle_alpha   90.00
_cell.angle_beta   90.00
_cell.angle_gamma   90.00
#
_symmetry.space_group_name_H-M   'P 1'
#
loop_
_entity.id
_entity.type
_entity.pdbx_description
1 polymer ?
#
loop_
_entity_poly.entity_id
_entity_poly.type
_entity_poly.pdbx_seq_one_letter_code
_entity_poly.pdbx_strand_id
1 'polypeptide(L)'
;MKDQLLQLINERSPGAIPLFLVIRGSHAYGTNIETSDTDFAGVFIQPMDDIMGFKYKQQINDDNNDIVIYEIRRFLELLASNNPTVLELLNTPEDCIIYKDPIFDLILEDRDQFITKICANSFGGYARAQIGKAKGQNKKQNWEKDKVIRKDLLDFCYVLEGEKTIPWKVWNDGTYDEKFIGAVNVPHAKDIYSLFYDHVGEMIFSHKFPEHIREATKYLRQQVGESLGFGYKGLVNTGHEEDGKINYGISNQLRLSSIPKEEKLICNIIYNKDGYSEHCKDFREYQEWLEKRNLQRWVDVKSHGQQIDGKNMLHCRRLMDMAREIAEGKVFLLEDQMHRNFLQLEEVR
;
A
#
# COMPACT_ATOMS: atom_id res chain seq x y z
N MET A 1 -29.08 4.94 -13.21
CA MET A 1 -28.66 4.74 -11.81
C MET A 1 -29.42 3.58 -11.16
N LYS A 2 -30.74 3.69 -10.91
CA LYS A 2 -31.54 2.57 -10.35
C LYS A 2 -31.34 1.28 -11.16
N ASP A 3 -31.50 1.32 -12.47
CA ASP A 3 -31.37 0.15 -13.34
C ASP A 3 -29.97 -0.48 -13.30
N GLN A 4 -28.92 0.30 -13.13
CA GLN A 4 -27.53 -0.20 -12.97
C GLN A 4 -27.38 -0.98 -11.67
N LEU A 5 -27.94 -0.50 -10.55
CA LEU A 5 -27.89 -1.20 -9.27
C LEU A 5 -28.70 -2.51 -9.34
N LEU A 6 -29.89 -2.48 -9.97
CA LEU A 6 -30.72 -3.67 -10.17
C LEU A 6 -30.02 -4.70 -11.07
N GLN A 7 -29.35 -4.24 -12.11
CA GLN A 7 -28.55 -5.10 -12.99
C GLN A 7 -27.40 -5.76 -12.21
N LEU A 8 -26.65 -5.00 -11.42
CA LEU A 8 -25.54 -5.52 -10.60
C LEU A 8 -26.05 -6.60 -9.62
N ILE A 9 -27.20 -6.35 -8.95
CA ILE A 9 -27.82 -7.33 -8.05
C ILE A 9 -28.14 -8.63 -8.80
N ASN A 10 -28.80 -8.52 -9.96
CA ASN A 10 -29.19 -9.68 -10.75
C ASN A 10 -27.98 -10.44 -11.34
N GLU A 11 -26.93 -9.74 -11.78
CA GLU A 11 -25.70 -10.37 -12.26
C GLU A 11 -24.95 -11.12 -11.15
N ARG A 12 -24.88 -10.52 -9.97
CA ARG A 12 -24.16 -11.12 -8.83
C ARG A 12 -24.99 -12.16 -8.08
N SER A 13 -26.31 -12.00 -8.03
CA SER A 13 -27.25 -12.91 -7.36
C SER A 13 -28.53 -13.03 -8.17
N PRO A 14 -28.57 -13.91 -9.18
CA PRO A 14 -29.76 -14.07 -10.03
C PRO A 14 -31.02 -14.43 -9.22
N GLY A 15 -32.11 -13.71 -9.46
CA GLY A 15 -33.38 -13.89 -8.76
C GLY A 15 -33.45 -13.22 -7.38
N ALA A 16 -32.42 -12.47 -6.97
CA ALA A 16 -32.47 -11.69 -5.75
C ALA A 16 -33.47 -10.53 -5.87
N ILE A 17 -34.12 -10.20 -4.76
CA ILE A 17 -35.14 -9.16 -4.65
C ILE A 17 -34.46 -7.94 -3.93
N PRO A 18 -34.37 -6.77 -4.57
CA PRO A 18 -33.91 -5.55 -3.91
C PRO A 18 -34.97 -5.08 -2.92
N LEU A 19 -34.59 -4.72 -1.71
CA LEU A 19 -35.48 -4.17 -0.69
C LEU A 19 -35.31 -2.67 -0.50
N PHE A 20 -34.06 -2.19 -0.50
CA PHE A 20 -33.73 -0.81 -0.20
C PHE A 20 -32.44 -0.42 -0.93
N LEU A 21 -32.45 0.69 -1.66
CA LEU A 21 -31.29 1.21 -2.37
C LEU A 21 -31.20 2.72 -2.16
N VAL A 22 -30.04 3.21 -1.77
CA VAL A 22 -29.83 4.61 -1.40
C VAL A 22 -28.50 5.15 -1.90
N ILE A 23 -28.42 6.47 -1.99
CA ILE A 23 -27.16 7.21 -2.03
C ILE A 23 -26.68 7.39 -0.59
N ARG A 24 -25.41 7.12 -0.33
CA ARG A 24 -24.80 7.25 1.00
C ARG A 24 -23.60 8.22 0.99
N GLY A 25 -22.89 8.28 2.09
CA GLY A 25 -21.65 9.05 2.23
C GLY A 25 -21.91 10.56 2.26
N SER A 26 -21.05 11.35 1.61
CA SER A 26 -21.13 12.82 1.64
C SER A 26 -22.46 13.37 1.17
N HIS A 27 -23.10 12.73 0.22
CA HIS A 27 -24.43 13.12 -0.28
C HIS A 27 -25.51 12.98 0.79
N ALA A 28 -25.55 11.85 1.49
CA ALA A 28 -26.54 11.62 2.56
C ALA A 28 -26.35 12.55 3.79
N TYR A 29 -25.15 13.11 3.94
CA TYR A 29 -24.83 14.08 4.98
C TYR A 29 -24.90 15.54 4.52
N GLY A 30 -25.17 15.80 3.21
CA GLY A 30 -25.15 17.14 2.63
C GLY A 30 -23.78 17.84 2.67
N THR A 31 -22.71 17.06 2.79
CA THR A 31 -21.32 17.54 2.80
C THR A 31 -20.58 17.31 1.48
N ASN A 32 -21.33 16.93 0.44
CA ASN A 32 -20.78 16.72 -0.89
C ASN A 32 -20.40 18.04 -1.56
N ILE A 33 -19.32 17.99 -2.33
CA ILE A 33 -18.87 19.06 -3.22
C ILE A 33 -19.00 18.57 -4.68
N GLU A 34 -18.83 19.45 -5.67
CA GLU A 34 -18.97 19.09 -7.09
C GLU A 34 -18.10 17.90 -7.53
N THR A 35 -16.96 17.69 -6.86
CA THR A 35 -16.01 16.60 -7.14
C THR A 35 -16.20 15.38 -6.25
N SER A 36 -17.27 15.33 -5.44
CA SER A 36 -17.52 14.21 -4.55
C SER A 36 -17.98 12.98 -5.31
N ASP A 37 -17.40 11.83 -4.98
CA ASP A 37 -17.84 10.52 -5.48
C ASP A 37 -19.24 10.21 -4.95
N THR A 38 -20.05 9.50 -5.73
CA THR A 38 -21.37 9.06 -5.32
C THR A 38 -21.29 7.60 -4.87
N ASP A 39 -21.39 7.39 -3.57
CA ASP A 39 -21.43 6.07 -2.96
C ASP A 39 -22.87 5.55 -2.89
N PHE A 40 -23.06 4.23 -3.11
CA PHE A 40 -24.37 3.58 -3.01
C PHE A 40 -24.36 2.49 -1.94
N ALA A 41 -25.51 2.33 -1.32
CA ALA A 41 -25.73 1.22 -0.40
C ALA A 41 -27.13 0.66 -0.56
N GLY A 42 -27.35 -0.53 -0.01
CA GLY A 42 -28.67 -1.11 -0.06
C GLY A 42 -28.79 -2.44 0.66
N VAL A 43 -30.00 -3.01 0.52
CA VAL A 43 -30.36 -4.31 1.10
C VAL A 43 -31.11 -5.12 0.05
N PHE A 44 -30.83 -6.42 -0.02
CA PHE A 44 -31.47 -7.36 -0.91
C PHE A 44 -31.78 -8.68 -0.17
N ILE A 45 -32.73 -9.47 -0.74
CA ILE A 45 -33.00 -10.85 -0.31
C ILE A 45 -32.52 -11.80 -1.39
N GLN A 46 -31.72 -12.80 -1.02
CA GLN A 46 -31.39 -13.90 -1.92
C GLN A 46 -32.52 -14.92 -2.05
N PRO A 47 -32.57 -15.66 -3.19
CA PRO A 47 -33.41 -16.83 -3.29
C PRO A 47 -33.14 -17.84 -2.16
N MET A 48 -34.18 -18.50 -1.66
CA MET A 48 -34.08 -19.45 -0.55
C MET A 48 -33.08 -20.58 -0.86
N ASP A 49 -33.04 -21.06 -2.09
CA ASP A 49 -32.14 -22.12 -2.53
C ASP A 49 -30.64 -21.71 -2.40
N ASP A 50 -30.34 -20.45 -2.60
CA ASP A 50 -28.98 -19.92 -2.42
C ASP A 50 -28.64 -19.78 -0.94
N ILE A 51 -29.59 -19.35 -0.10
CA ILE A 51 -29.46 -19.21 1.35
C ILE A 51 -29.24 -20.57 2.02
N MET A 52 -30.01 -21.56 1.64
CA MET A 52 -29.92 -22.92 2.18
C MET A 52 -28.83 -23.76 1.58
N GLY A 53 -28.26 -23.33 0.45
CA GLY A 53 -27.16 -23.98 -0.25
C GLY A 53 -25.77 -23.35 0.03
N PHE A 54 -24.84 -23.61 -0.91
CA PHE A 54 -23.45 -23.11 -0.81
C PHE A 54 -23.22 -21.79 -1.56
N LYS A 55 -24.29 -21.10 -2.00
CA LYS A 55 -24.20 -19.87 -2.79
C LYS A 55 -24.58 -18.62 -1.99
N TYR A 56 -24.71 -18.74 -0.67
CA TYR A 56 -25.01 -17.59 0.19
C TYR A 56 -23.94 -16.50 0.07
N LYS A 57 -24.39 -15.27 -0.19
CA LYS A 57 -23.57 -14.07 -0.28
C LYS A 57 -24.01 -13.08 0.77
N GLN A 58 -23.11 -12.71 1.64
CA GLN A 58 -23.37 -11.73 2.70
C GLN A 58 -23.59 -10.31 2.15
N GLN A 59 -22.91 -9.98 1.04
CA GLN A 59 -22.99 -8.66 0.40
C GLN A 59 -22.56 -8.74 -1.06
N ILE A 60 -22.99 -7.76 -1.83
CA ILE A 60 -22.59 -7.51 -3.21
C ILE A 60 -21.84 -6.18 -3.23
N ASN A 61 -20.64 -6.16 -3.81
CA ASN A 61 -19.84 -4.97 -4.01
C ASN A 61 -19.49 -4.84 -5.50
N ASP A 62 -19.26 -3.61 -5.94
CA ASP A 62 -18.48 -3.36 -7.16
C ASP A 62 -16.96 -3.47 -6.87
N ASP A 63 -16.16 -3.33 -7.91
CA ASP A 63 -14.70 -3.51 -7.82
C ASP A 63 -14.01 -2.38 -7.01
N ASN A 64 -14.62 -1.20 -6.94
CA ASN A 64 -14.10 -0.02 -6.22
C ASN A 64 -14.62 0.07 -4.78
N ASN A 65 -15.64 -0.70 -4.40
CA ASN A 65 -16.41 -0.60 -3.17
C ASN A 65 -17.22 0.71 -3.01
N ASP A 66 -17.55 1.36 -4.12
CA ASP A 66 -18.45 2.52 -4.15
C ASP A 66 -19.92 2.06 -4.01
N ILE A 67 -20.20 0.79 -4.35
CA ILE A 67 -21.48 0.13 -4.19
C ILE A 67 -21.36 -1.00 -3.17
N VAL A 68 -22.17 -0.96 -2.10
CA VAL A 68 -22.23 -2.02 -1.09
C VAL A 68 -23.69 -2.37 -0.78
N ILE A 69 -24.16 -3.54 -1.19
CA ILE A 69 -25.53 -3.99 -0.99
C ILE A 69 -25.52 -5.25 -0.12
N TYR A 70 -26.14 -5.17 1.06
CA TYR A 70 -26.12 -6.25 2.05
C TYR A 70 -27.26 -7.23 1.82
N GLU A 71 -27.00 -8.51 1.98
CA GLU A 71 -28.07 -9.49 2.13
C GLU A 71 -28.81 -9.24 3.46
N ILE A 72 -30.14 -9.42 3.47
CA ILE A 72 -31.01 -9.03 4.60
C ILE A 72 -30.57 -9.64 5.93
N ARG A 73 -30.21 -10.91 5.95
CA ARG A 73 -29.70 -11.57 7.16
C ARG A 73 -28.43 -10.90 7.67
N ARG A 74 -27.48 -10.63 6.76
CA ARG A 74 -26.24 -9.93 7.10
C ARG A 74 -26.50 -8.52 7.59
N PHE A 75 -27.44 -7.84 6.97
CA PHE A 75 -27.86 -6.51 7.38
C PHE A 75 -28.40 -6.50 8.81
N LEU A 76 -29.30 -7.43 9.15
CA LEU A 76 -29.85 -7.57 10.50
C LEU A 76 -28.78 -7.95 11.54
N GLU A 77 -27.81 -8.82 11.19
CA GLU A 77 -26.65 -9.13 12.05
C GLU A 77 -25.83 -7.89 12.38
N LEU A 78 -25.60 -7.04 11.38
CA LEU A 78 -24.88 -5.79 11.54
C LEU A 78 -25.66 -4.76 12.37
N LEU A 79 -26.98 -4.69 12.21
CA LEU A 79 -27.86 -3.87 13.05
C LEU A 79 -27.81 -4.33 14.52
N ALA A 80 -27.94 -5.63 14.75
CA ALA A 80 -27.87 -6.20 16.10
C ALA A 80 -26.51 -5.92 16.79
N SER A 81 -25.43 -5.81 16.02
CA SER A 81 -24.11 -5.41 16.53
C SER A 81 -23.91 -3.90 16.63
N ASN A 82 -24.92 -3.10 16.33
CA ASN A 82 -24.89 -1.62 16.27
C ASN A 82 -23.75 -1.09 15.38
N ASN A 83 -23.60 -1.69 14.20
CA ASN A 83 -22.63 -1.21 13.20
C ASN A 83 -23.04 0.19 12.72
N PRO A 84 -22.18 1.22 12.84
CA PRO A 84 -22.52 2.58 12.45
C PRO A 84 -23.00 2.73 11.02
N THR A 85 -22.37 2.05 10.08
CA THR A 85 -22.68 2.16 8.64
C THR A 85 -24.10 1.70 8.31
N VAL A 86 -24.58 0.64 8.94
CA VAL A 86 -25.96 0.15 8.67
C VAL A 86 -27.00 0.91 9.49
N LEU A 87 -26.64 1.46 10.66
CA LEU A 87 -27.51 2.39 11.38
C LEU A 87 -27.68 3.70 10.60
N GLU A 88 -26.63 4.21 9.96
CA GLU A 88 -26.71 5.33 9.01
C GLU A 88 -27.66 5.00 7.85
N LEU A 89 -27.60 3.75 7.31
CA LEU A 89 -28.45 3.33 6.21
C LEU A 89 -29.95 3.38 6.55
N LEU A 90 -30.33 3.01 7.78
CA LEU A 90 -31.73 3.09 8.24
C LEU A 90 -32.23 4.54 8.40
N ASN A 91 -31.34 5.49 8.55
CA ASN A 91 -31.64 6.89 8.76
C ASN A 91 -31.28 7.77 7.55
N THR A 92 -31.20 7.16 6.35
CA THR A 92 -30.95 7.88 5.12
C THR A 92 -32.07 8.87 4.80
N PRO A 93 -31.78 10.12 4.45
CA PRO A 93 -32.77 11.11 4.04
C PRO A 93 -33.59 10.66 2.84
N GLU A 94 -34.86 11.09 2.76
CA GLU A 94 -35.79 10.65 1.69
C GLU A 94 -35.30 10.99 0.28
N ASP A 95 -34.65 12.12 0.11
CA ASP A 95 -34.09 12.59 -1.16
C ASP A 95 -32.92 11.71 -1.65
N CYS A 96 -32.30 10.97 -0.75
CA CYS A 96 -31.23 10.00 -1.05
C CYS A 96 -31.76 8.58 -1.31
N ILE A 97 -33.06 8.33 -1.16
CA ILE A 97 -33.65 7.00 -1.40
C ILE A 97 -33.91 6.81 -2.90
N ILE A 98 -33.25 5.81 -3.50
CA ILE A 98 -33.40 5.47 -4.93
C ILE A 98 -34.55 4.47 -5.15
N TYR A 99 -34.67 3.50 -4.24
CA TYR A 99 -35.68 2.47 -4.28
C TYR A 99 -35.99 1.95 -2.87
N LYS A 100 -37.26 1.73 -2.61
CA LYS A 100 -37.76 1.09 -1.37
C LYS A 100 -38.89 0.15 -1.68
N ASP A 101 -38.78 -1.09 -1.29
CA ASP A 101 -39.88 -2.06 -1.28
C ASP A 101 -40.72 -1.82 -0.02
N PRO A 102 -42.07 -1.88 -0.11
CA PRO A 102 -42.96 -1.69 1.04
C PRO A 102 -42.67 -2.62 2.24
N ILE A 103 -42.15 -3.81 1.99
CA ILE A 103 -41.79 -4.74 3.08
C ILE A 103 -40.65 -4.20 3.95
N PHE A 104 -39.81 -3.31 3.41
CA PHE A 104 -38.73 -2.71 4.16
C PHE A 104 -39.21 -1.70 5.19
N ASP A 105 -40.42 -1.16 5.04
CA ASP A 105 -41.05 -0.26 6.01
C ASP A 105 -41.18 -0.93 7.38
N LEU A 106 -41.38 -2.25 7.46
CA LEU A 106 -41.37 -2.99 8.74
C LEU A 106 -40.09 -2.83 9.55
N ILE A 107 -38.94 -2.69 8.86
CA ILE A 107 -37.63 -2.47 9.51
C ILE A 107 -37.47 -0.99 9.87
N LEU A 108 -37.93 -0.09 9.00
CA LEU A 108 -37.84 1.35 9.23
C LEU A 108 -38.71 1.82 10.40
N GLU A 109 -39.89 1.24 10.59
CA GLU A 109 -40.80 1.54 11.70
C GLU A 109 -40.17 1.20 13.06
N ASP A 110 -39.37 0.13 13.11
CA ASP A 110 -38.68 -0.34 14.33
C ASP A 110 -37.22 0.11 14.44
N ARG A 111 -36.76 1.05 13.60
CA ARG A 111 -35.37 1.43 13.49
C ARG A 111 -34.72 1.85 14.82
N ASP A 112 -35.48 2.50 15.71
CA ASP A 112 -34.97 2.97 17.01
C ASP A 112 -34.70 1.81 17.98
N GLN A 113 -35.34 0.66 17.79
CA GLN A 113 -35.10 -0.53 18.63
C GLN A 113 -33.71 -1.16 18.38
N PHE A 114 -33.10 -0.90 17.21
CA PHE A 114 -31.74 -1.37 16.93
C PHE A 114 -30.66 -0.56 17.66
N ILE A 115 -31.00 0.62 18.19
CA ILE A 115 -30.07 1.47 18.92
C ILE A 115 -29.97 1.01 20.36
N THR A 116 -28.81 0.45 20.74
CA THR A 116 -28.60 -0.11 22.07
C THR A 116 -27.30 0.45 22.70
N LYS A 117 -27.06 0.15 23.98
CA LYS A 117 -25.81 0.55 24.68
C LYS A 117 -24.55 -0.01 24.02
N ILE A 118 -24.66 -1.00 23.15
CA ILE A 118 -23.53 -1.55 22.36
C ILE A 118 -22.93 -0.46 21.45
N CYS A 119 -23.71 0.56 21.05
CA CYS A 119 -23.21 1.70 20.28
C CYS A 119 -21.95 2.32 20.86
N ALA A 120 -21.82 2.44 22.17
CA ALA A 120 -20.64 3.03 22.82
C ALA A 120 -19.35 2.31 22.42
N ASN A 121 -19.39 0.98 22.34
CA ASN A 121 -18.23 0.17 21.96
C ASN A 121 -18.02 0.15 20.44
N SER A 122 -19.07 -0.03 19.65
CA SER A 122 -18.98 -0.12 18.18
C SER A 122 -18.52 1.21 17.59
N PHE A 123 -19.16 2.33 17.93
CA PHE A 123 -18.76 3.66 17.44
C PHE A 123 -17.36 4.06 17.90
N GLY A 124 -17.01 3.78 19.18
CA GLY A 124 -15.66 4.00 19.69
C GLY A 124 -14.59 3.18 18.96
N GLY A 125 -14.89 1.92 18.60
CA GLY A 125 -14.03 1.06 17.81
C GLY A 125 -13.81 1.60 16.39
N TYR A 126 -14.88 2.02 15.72
CA TYR A 126 -14.80 2.64 14.40
C TYR A 126 -14.05 3.97 14.41
N ALA A 127 -14.30 4.84 15.39
CA ALA A 127 -13.57 6.10 15.56
C ALA A 127 -12.07 5.85 15.75
N ARG A 128 -11.69 4.89 16.59
CA ARG A 128 -10.29 4.48 16.78
C ARG A 128 -9.66 3.97 15.48
N ALA A 129 -10.39 3.20 14.67
CA ALA A 129 -9.92 2.74 13.37
C ALA A 129 -9.69 3.91 12.40
N GLN A 130 -10.54 4.94 12.40
CA GLN A 130 -10.34 6.15 11.59
C GLN A 130 -9.09 6.94 12.02
N ILE A 131 -8.84 7.05 13.33
CA ILE A 131 -7.60 7.66 13.86
C ILE A 131 -6.38 6.85 13.40
N GLY A 132 -6.47 5.52 13.43
CA GLY A 132 -5.41 4.64 12.93
C GLY A 132 -5.11 4.86 11.44
N LYS A 133 -6.14 4.99 10.61
CA LYS A 133 -6.01 5.32 9.19
C LYS A 133 -5.39 6.71 8.97
N ALA A 134 -5.83 7.73 9.71
CA ALA A 134 -5.28 9.07 9.63
C ALA A 134 -3.77 9.10 9.95
N LYS A 135 -3.37 8.41 11.02
CA LYS A 135 -1.95 8.27 11.42
C LYS A 135 -1.14 7.41 10.44
N GLY A 136 -1.72 6.36 9.87
CA GLY A 136 -1.05 5.49 8.90
C GLY A 136 -0.74 6.21 7.59
N GLN A 137 -1.64 7.06 7.13
CA GLN A 137 -1.42 7.87 5.94
C GLN A 137 -0.34 8.92 6.16
N ASN A 138 -0.32 9.55 7.34
CA ASN A 138 0.73 10.44 7.76
C ASN A 138 2.12 9.76 7.78
N LYS A 139 2.19 8.49 8.21
CA LYS A 139 3.42 7.71 8.24
C LYS A 139 4.05 7.54 6.85
N LYS A 140 3.25 7.31 5.79
CA LYS A 140 3.75 7.24 4.40
C LYS A 140 4.13 8.61 3.83
N GLN A 141 3.44 9.67 4.22
CA GLN A 141 3.75 11.04 3.78
C GLN A 141 5.04 11.58 4.36
N ASN A 142 5.39 11.15 5.58
CA ASN A 142 6.57 11.57 6.32
C ASN A 142 7.67 10.50 6.34
N TRP A 143 7.66 9.56 5.41
CA TRP A 143 8.76 8.63 5.30
C TRP A 143 10.07 9.40 5.15
N GLU A 144 11.03 9.05 5.97
CA GLU A 144 12.39 9.59 5.92
C GLU A 144 12.89 9.54 4.48
N LYS A 145 13.52 10.61 4.01
CA LYS A 145 14.04 10.71 2.63
C LYS A 145 14.87 9.49 2.24
N ASP A 146 15.58 8.90 3.19
CA ASP A 146 16.39 7.70 2.99
C ASP A 146 15.61 6.45 2.60
N LYS A 147 14.32 6.35 3.00
CA LYS A 147 13.44 5.24 2.59
C LYS A 147 12.83 5.44 1.22
N VAL A 148 12.81 6.68 0.73
CA VAL A 148 12.23 7.07 -0.56
C VAL A 148 13.24 6.99 -1.70
N ILE A 149 14.55 7.07 -1.39
CA ILE A 149 15.64 6.97 -2.35
C ILE A 149 15.98 5.48 -2.54
N ARG A 150 16.01 5.05 -3.80
CA ARG A 150 16.42 3.68 -4.14
C ARG A 150 17.91 3.52 -3.81
N LYS A 151 18.21 2.63 -2.88
CA LYS A 151 19.58 2.21 -2.56
C LYS A 151 19.95 0.99 -3.39
N ASP A 152 21.20 0.88 -3.76
CA ASP A 152 21.73 -0.30 -4.43
C ASP A 152 22.20 -1.37 -3.41
N LEU A 153 22.58 -2.53 -3.91
CA LEU A 153 23.02 -3.65 -3.09
C LEU A 153 24.26 -3.31 -2.26
N LEU A 154 25.17 -2.49 -2.81
CA LEU A 154 26.43 -2.13 -2.15
C LEU A 154 26.24 -1.17 -0.96
N ASP A 155 25.10 -0.46 -0.89
CA ASP A 155 24.72 0.31 0.31
C ASP A 155 24.46 -0.59 1.53
N PHE A 156 24.28 -1.90 1.30
CA PHE A 156 24.06 -2.91 2.33
C PHE A 156 25.26 -3.85 2.52
N CYS A 157 26.40 -3.49 1.97
CA CYS A 157 27.68 -4.18 2.16
C CYS A 157 28.57 -3.45 3.14
N TYR A 158 29.21 -4.19 4.04
CA TYR A 158 30.05 -3.65 5.09
C TYR A 158 31.36 -4.42 5.13
N VAL A 159 32.49 -3.69 5.16
CA VAL A 159 33.83 -4.27 5.31
C VAL A 159 34.04 -4.69 6.78
N LEU A 160 34.59 -5.87 6.99
CA LEU A 160 34.96 -6.39 8.30
C LEU A 160 36.39 -5.95 8.62
N GLU A 161 36.54 -5.07 9.61
CA GLU A 161 37.85 -4.58 10.03
C GLU A 161 38.04 -4.75 11.54
N GLY A 162 38.66 -5.85 11.92
CA GLY A 162 38.75 -6.28 13.31
C GLY A 162 37.38 -6.52 13.95
N GLU A 163 37.06 -5.75 14.99
CA GLU A 163 35.77 -5.82 15.70
C GLU A 163 34.71 -4.84 15.16
N LYS A 164 35.00 -4.13 14.07
CA LYS A 164 34.12 -3.09 13.51
C LYS A 164 33.68 -3.44 12.09
N THR A 165 32.55 -2.89 11.70
CA THR A 165 32.09 -2.90 10.31
C THR A 165 32.05 -1.49 9.76
N ILE A 166 32.56 -1.30 8.54
CA ILE A 166 32.59 -0.02 7.85
C ILE A 166 31.75 -0.17 6.58
N PRO A 167 30.80 0.74 6.26
CA PRO A 167 30.06 0.69 5.01
C PRO A 167 31.00 0.62 3.81
N TRP A 168 30.72 -0.25 2.84
CA TRP A 168 31.55 -0.45 1.65
C TRP A 168 31.90 0.86 0.93
N LYS A 169 30.89 1.68 0.67
CA LYS A 169 31.08 2.96 -0.05
C LYS A 169 31.96 3.97 0.69
N VAL A 170 32.02 3.87 2.03
CA VAL A 170 32.91 4.71 2.85
C VAL A 170 34.32 4.16 2.86
N TRP A 171 34.44 2.82 2.97
CA TRP A 171 35.75 2.16 3.03
C TRP A 171 36.46 2.20 1.66
N ASN A 172 35.71 1.95 0.57
CA ASN A 172 36.30 1.95 -0.77
C ASN A 172 36.71 3.34 -1.22
N ASP A 173 36.00 4.40 -0.88
CA ASP A 173 36.29 5.82 -1.21
C ASP A 173 36.83 6.03 -2.64
N GLY A 174 36.36 5.19 -3.59
CA GLY A 174 36.81 5.21 -4.98
C GLY A 174 38.21 4.59 -5.24
N THR A 175 38.82 3.95 -4.25
CA THR A 175 40.13 3.31 -4.40
C THR A 175 40.13 2.14 -5.37
N TYR A 176 39.04 1.33 -5.36
CA TYR A 176 38.89 0.19 -6.23
C TYR A 176 37.64 0.36 -7.14
N ASP A 177 37.82 0.18 -8.45
CA ASP A 177 36.67 0.13 -9.37
C ASP A 177 35.94 -1.20 -9.22
N GLU A 178 34.67 -1.13 -8.84
CA GLU A 178 33.81 -2.30 -8.55
C GLU A 178 33.70 -3.29 -9.72
N LYS A 179 33.98 -2.83 -10.94
CA LYS A 179 33.97 -3.67 -12.16
C LYS A 179 35.10 -4.68 -12.18
N PHE A 180 36.22 -4.39 -11.51
CA PHE A 180 37.43 -5.21 -11.46
C PHE A 180 37.56 -6.00 -10.15
N ILE A 181 36.52 -5.96 -9.28
CA ILE A 181 36.51 -6.73 -8.04
C ILE A 181 35.90 -8.11 -8.28
N GLY A 182 36.56 -9.13 -7.75
CA GLY A 182 36.04 -10.48 -7.67
C GLY A 182 35.64 -10.83 -6.25
N ALA A 183 34.44 -11.39 -6.07
CA ALA A 183 33.94 -11.85 -4.78
C ALA A 183 33.87 -13.37 -4.72
N VAL A 184 34.32 -13.95 -3.60
CA VAL A 184 34.23 -15.39 -3.32
C VAL A 184 33.57 -15.59 -1.95
N ASN A 185 32.71 -16.58 -1.82
CA ASN A 185 32.12 -16.94 -0.54
C ASN A 185 33.18 -17.35 0.47
N VAL A 186 33.11 -16.85 1.68
CA VAL A 186 33.90 -17.41 2.79
C VAL A 186 33.27 -18.75 3.20
N PRO A 187 34.04 -19.87 3.19
CA PRO A 187 33.51 -21.16 3.56
C PRO A 187 32.89 -21.17 4.97
N HIS A 188 31.77 -21.83 5.09
CA HIS A 188 31.01 -21.98 6.35
C HIS A 188 30.47 -20.66 6.96
N ALA A 189 30.57 -19.53 6.24
CA ALA A 189 30.01 -18.24 6.66
C ALA A 189 28.87 -17.82 5.73
N LYS A 190 27.74 -17.44 6.32
CA LYS A 190 26.60 -16.95 5.56
C LYS A 190 26.75 -15.45 5.25
N ASP A 191 26.54 -15.10 3.98
CA ASP A 191 26.54 -13.71 3.48
C ASP A 191 27.86 -12.95 3.78
N ILE A 192 29.01 -13.68 3.93
CA ILE A 192 30.36 -13.11 4.05
C ILE A 192 31.16 -13.49 2.80
N TYR A 193 31.84 -12.51 2.23
CA TYR A 193 32.57 -12.65 0.99
C TYR A 193 33.98 -12.10 1.12
N SER A 194 34.95 -12.80 0.53
CA SER A 194 36.32 -12.31 0.35
C SER A 194 36.44 -11.59 -0.98
N LEU A 195 37.00 -10.39 -0.97
CA LEU A 195 37.16 -9.56 -2.16
C LEU A 195 38.63 -9.52 -2.64
N PHE A 196 38.77 -9.60 -3.94
CA PHE A 196 40.06 -9.56 -4.66
C PHE A 196 40.00 -8.56 -5.80
N TYR A 197 41.12 -7.96 -6.20
CA TYR A 197 41.14 -6.91 -7.20
C TYR A 197 41.99 -7.30 -8.43
N ASP A 198 41.41 -7.11 -9.60
CA ASP A 198 42.04 -7.38 -10.89
C ASP A 198 42.85 -6.18 -11.39
N HIS A 199 44.03 -5.97 -10.82
CA HIS A 199 44.96 -4.90 -11.26
C HIS A 199 45.33 -5.01 -12.74
N VAL A 200 45.43 -6.21 -13.30
CA VAL A 200 45.76 -6.42 -14.72
C VAL A 200 44.61 -5.99 -15.59
N GLY A 201 43.36 -6.37 -15.20
CA GLY A 201 42.15 -5.95 -15.90
C GLY A 201 41.98 -4.44 -15.91
N GLU A 202 42.12 -3.79 -14.74
CA GLU A 202 42.04 -2.35 -14.65
C GLU A 202 43.11 -1.65 -15.53
N MET A 203 44.34 -2.12 -15.51
CA MET A 203 45.42 -1.54 -16.31
C MET A 203 45.08 -1.66 -17.82
N ILE A 204 44.57 -2.77 -18.27
CA ILE A 204 44.21 -3.00 -19.68
C ILE A 204 43.03 -2.12 -20.10
N PHE A 205 42.01 -1.94 -19.24
CA PHE A 205 40.81 -1.17 -19.55
C PHE A 205 40.88 0.32 -19.24
N SER A 206 41.91 0.78 -18.53
CA SER A 206 42.05 2.17 -18.09
C SER A 206 42.61 3.14 -19.14
N HIS A 207 42.34 3.02 -20.41
CA HIS A 207 42.80 3.91 -21.52
C HIS A 207 44.29 4.04 -21.72
N LYS A 208 45.13 3.33 -20.97
CA LYS A 208 46.60 3.36 -21.10
C LYS A 208 47.09 2.59 -22.32
N PHE A 209 46.25 1.77 -22.94
CA PHE A 209 46.57 0.99 -24.12
C PHE A 209 45.74 1.42 -25.34
N PRO A 210 46.32 1.34 -26.57
CA PRO A 210 45.58 1.54 -27.80
C PRO A 210 44.34 0.60 -27.90
N GLU A 211 43.29 1.08 -28.54
CA GLU A 211 41.99 0.39 -28.60
C GLU A 211 42.08 -1.04 -29.15
N HIS A 212 42.90 -1.23 -30.22
CA HIS A 212 43.08 -2.56 -30.81
C HIS A 212 43.74 -3.56 -29.83
N ILE A 213 44.64 -3.09 -28.92
CA ILE A 213 45.24 -3.95 -27.90
C ILE A 213 44.19 -4.28 -26.82
N ARG A 214 43.35 -3.30 -26.43
CA ARG A 214 42.25 -3.50 -25.47
C ARG A 214 41.27 -4.52 -25.96
N GLU A 215 40.84 -4.44 -27.23
CA GLU A 215 39.90 -5.41 -27.83
C GLU A 215 40.49 -6.80 -27.95
N ALA A 216 41.73 -6.90 -28.43
CA ALA A 216 42.42 -8.20 -28.51
C ALA A 216 42.57 -8.86 -27.14
N THR A 217 42.89 -8.06 -26.10
CA THR A 217 43.04 -8.57 -24.73
C THR A 217 41.70 -8.91 -24.11
N LYS A 218 40.66 -8.12 -24.37
CA LYS A 218 39.29 -8.45 -23.98
C LYS A 218 38.82 -9.77 -24.57
N TYR A 219 39.04 -9.96 -25.84
CA TYR A 219 38.72 -11.21 -26.54
C TYR A 219 39.50 -12.41 -25.98
N LEU A 220 40.79 -12.28 -25.80
CA LEU A 220 41.62 -13.33 -25.22
C LEU A 220 41.24 -13.66 -23.79
N ARG A 221 40.94 -12.66 -22.99
CA ARG A 221 40.46 -12.86 -21.62
C ARG A 221 39.11 -13.53 -21.51
N GLN A 222 38.22 -13.18 -22.41
CA GLN A 222 36.90 -13.83 -22.49
C GLN A 222 37.05 -15.31 -22.87
N GLN A 223 37.86 -15.59 -23.87
CA GLN A 223 38.10 -16.97 -24.33
C GLN A 223 38.86 -17.80 -23.28
N VAL A 224 39.96 -17.27 -22.74
CA VAL A 224 40.78 -17.95 -21.74
C VAL A 224 40.07 -18.01 -20.39
N GLY A 225 39.38 -16.97 -19.99
CA GLY A 225 38.64 -16.91 -18.75
C GLY A 225 37.48 -17.88 -18.69
N GLU A 226 36.70 -17.98 -19.78
CA GLU A 226 35.61 -18.95 -19.89
C GLU A 226 36.10 -20.39 -19.93
N SER A 227 37.20 -20.68 -20.64
CA SER A 227 37.76 -22.01 -20.74
C SER A 227 38.46 -22.54 -19.50
N LEU A 228 39.04 -21.64 -18.69
CA LEU A 228 39.75 -21.96 -17.46
C LEU A 228 38.94 -21.70 -16.19
N GLY A 229 37.72 -21.17 -16.32
CA GLY A 229 36.88 -20.80 -15.17
C GLY A 229 37.41 -19.62 -14.35
N PHE A 230 38.37 -18.87 -14.88
CA PHE A 230 38.92 -17.68 -14.23
C PHE A 230 38.27 -16.40 -14.75
N GLY A 231 37.99 -15.47 -13.87
CA GLY A 231 37.57 -14.12 -14.25
C GLY A 231 36.92 -13.36 -13.13
N TYR A 232 37.36 -12.14 -13.00
CA TYR A 232 36.74 -11.15 -12.12
C TYR A 232 35.50 -10.61 -12.83
N LYS A 233 34.36 -10.72 -12.20
CA LYS A 233 33.05 -10.43 -12.83
C LYS A 233 32.46 -9.09 -12.37
N GLY A 234 33.13 -8.38 -11.47
CA GLY A 234 32.57 -7.25 -10.77
C GLY A 234 31.64 -7.67 -9.62
N LEU A 235 31.38 -6.79 -8.68
CA LEU A 235 30.56 -7.08 -7.49
C LEU A 235 29.09 -7.19 -7.82
N VAL A 236 28.61 -6.37 -8.75
CA VAL A 236 27.21 -6.27 -9.12
C VAL A 236 27.03 -6.51 -10.59
N ASN A 237 25.94 -7.14 -10.99
CA ASN A 237 25.60 -7.27 -12.41
C ASN A 237 25.15 -5.88 -12.91
N THR A 238 26.03 -5.20 -13.62
CA THR A 238 25.66 -4.00 -14.37
C THR A 238 24.87 -4.47 -15.57
N GLY A 239 23.52 -4.31 -15.53
CA GLY A 239 22.63 -4.76 -16.59
C GLY A 239 23.04 -4.23 -17.97
N HIS A 240 22.59 -4.91 -19.02
CA HIS A 240 22.77 -4.48 -20.39
C HIS A 240 22.09 -3.13 -20.61
N GLU A 241 22.81 -2.22 -21.26
CA GLU A 241 22.28 -0.95 -21.73
C GLU A 241 21.42 -1.23 -22.96
N GLU A 242 20.11 -1.29 -22.79
CA GLU A 242 19.14 -1.27 -23.89
C GLU A 242 18.49 0.11 -23.92
N ASP A 243 18.57 0.78 -25.08
CA ASP A 243 17.94 2.08 -25.36
C ASP A 243 18.31 3.24 -24.41
N GLY A 244 19.57 3.33 -23.97
CA GLY A 244 20.02 4.44 -23.11
C GLY A 244 19.44 4.41 -21.69
N LYS A 245 18.75 3.34 -21.31
CA LYS A 245 18.31 3.05 -19.94
C LYS A 245 19.07 1.85 -19.41
N ILE A 246 19.85 2.07 -18.38
CA ILE A 246 20.50 0.98 -17.65
C ILE A 246 19.36 0.24 -16.90
N ASN A 247 18.90 -0.86 -17.45
CA ASN A 247 18.09 -1.81 -16.72
C ASN A 247 19.01 -2.51 -15.72
N TYR A 248 19.10 -1.96 -14.52
CA TYR A 248 19.68 -2.67 -13.40
C TYR A 248 18.79 -3.89 -13.13
N GLY A 249 19.18 -5.02 -13.68
CA GLY A 249 18.62 -6.29 -13.25
C GLY A 249 18.73 -6.33 -11.73
N ILE A 250 17.61 -6.51 -11.04
CA ILE A 250 17.55 -6.52 -9.57
C ILE A 250 18.29 -7.78 -9.12
N SER A 251 19.63 -7.71 -9.06
CA SER A 251 20.43 -8.77 -8.46
C SER A 251 20.27 -8.67 -6.95
N ASN A 252 19.64 -9.65 -6.36
CA ASN A 252 19.53 -9.77 -4.90
C ASN A 252 20.77 -10.42 -4.27
N GLN A 253 21.84 -10.61 -5.05
CA GLN A 253 23.06 -11.29 -4.64
C GLN A 253 24.29 -10.65 -5.26
N LEU A 254 25.39 -10.68 -4.53
CA LEU A 254 26.70 -10.37 -5.06
C LEU A 254 27.11 -11.37 -6.13
N ARG A 255 27.81 -10.88 -7.15
CA ARG A 255 28.27 -11.69 -8.26
C ARG A 255 29.55 -12.42 -7.85
N LEU A 256 29.49 -13.75 -7.84
CA LEU A 256 30.64 -14.57 -7.51
C LEU A 256 31.60 -14.71 -8.71
N SER A 257 32.89 -14.65 -8.41
CA SER A 257 33.97 -14.80 -9.38
C SER A 257 34.81 -16.04 -9.04
N SER A 258 35.50 -16.55 -10.07
CA SER A 258 36.54 -17.57 -9.88
C SER A 258 37.89 -16.88 -9.76
N ILE A 259 38.54 -16.96 -8.59
CA ILE A 259 39.77 -16.24 -8.28
C ILE A 259 40.94 -17.23 -8.19
N PRO A 260 42.14 -16.94 -8.79
CA PRO A 260 43.32 -17.74 -8.59
C PRO A 260 43.73 -17.87 -7.11
N LYS A 261 44.30 -19.02 -6.73
CA LYS A 261 44.64 -19.30 -5.32
C LYS A 261 45.69 -18.36 -4.70
N GLU A 262 46.52 -17.73 -5.52
CA GLU A 262 47.62 -16.91 -5.11
C GLU A 262 47.29 -15.41 -5.06
N GLU A 263 46.07 -15.02 -5.38
CA GLU A 263 45.64 -13.63 -5.38
C GLU A 263 45.57 -13.06 -3.97
N LYS A 264 45.96 -11.79 -3.87
CA LYS A 264 45.97 -11.07 -2.60
C LYS A 264 44.56 -10.62 -2.22
N LEU A 265 44.11 -11.03 -1.05
CA LEU A 265 42.87 -10.58 -0.43
C LEU A 265 42.92 -9.04 -0.22
N ILE A 266 41.85 -8.32 -0.65
CA ILE A 266 41.67 -6.90 -0.33
C ILE A 266 41.05 -6.76 1.06
N CYS A 267 39.87 -7.34 1.23
CA CYS A 267 39.10 -7.30 2.46
C CYS A 267 38.03 -8.41 2.47
N ASN A 268 37.42 -8.60 3.62
CA ASN A 268 36.20 -9.39 3.75
C ASN A 268 35.02 -8.42 3.95
N ILE A 269 33.90 -8.71 3.30
CA ILE A 269 32.65 -7.97 3.47
C ILE A 269 31.52 -8.86 3.94
N ILE A 270 30.62 -8.30 4.72
CA ILE A 270 29.33 -8.88 5.04
C ILE A 270 28.23 -8.17 4.22
N TYR A 271 27.36 -8.93 3.62
CA TYR A 271 26.19 -8.43 2.90
C TYR A 271 24.94 -8.57 3.76
N ASN A 272 24.33 -7.45 4.16
CA ASN A 272 23.06 -7.41 4.87
C ASN A 272 21.88 -7.64 3.89
N LYS A 273 21.70 -8.91 3.51
CA LYS A 273 20.68 -9.33 2.54
C LYS A 273 19.25 -9.03 3.03
N ASP A 274 18.99 -9.22 4.32
CA ASP A 274 17.66 -9.00 4.90
C ASP A 274 17.32 -7.50 4.88
N GLY A 275 18.26 -6.64 5.26
CA GLY A 275 18.10 -5.18 5.19
C GLY A 275 17.87 -4.68 3.77
N TYR A 276 18.57 -5.24 2.78
CA TYR A 276 18.34 -4.90 1.36
C TYR A 276 16.95 -5.35 0.88
N SER A 277 16.53 -6.56 1.25
CA SER A 277 15.20 -7.09 0.89
C SER A 277 14.07 -6.25 1.50
N GLU A 278 14.21 -5.83 2.76
CA GLU A 278 13.27 -4.94 3.44
C GLU A 278 13.22 -3.58 2.75
N HIS A 279 14.39 -3.00 2.42
CA HIS A 279 14.45 -1.73 1.67
C HIS A 279 13.76 -1.82 0.31
N CYS A 280 13.99 -2.88 -0.46
CA CYS A 280 13.36 -3.09 -1.76
C CYS A 280 11.83 -3.22 -1.65
N LYS A 281 11.34 -3.88 -0.59
CA LYS A 281 9.92 -4.00 -0.30
C LYS A 281 9.32 -2.64 0.04
N ASP A 282 9.94 -1.90 0.98
CA ASP A 282 9.49 -0.58 1.41
C ASP A 282 9.48 0.42 0.23
N PHE A 283 10.52 0.39 -0.60
CA PHE A 283 10.62 1.24 -1.79
C PHE A 283 9.47 0.93 -2.78
N ARG A 284 9.20 -0.35 -3.05
CA ARG A 284 8.11 -0.77 -3.95
C ARG A 284 6.76 -0.33 -3.40
N GLU A 285 6.47 -0.60 -2.13
CA GLU A 285 5.23 -0.20 -1.48
C GLU A 285 5.02 1.33 -1.51
N TYR A 286 6.11 2.10 -1.41
CA TYR A 286 6.05 3.54 -1.52
C TYR A 286 5.72 4.00 -2.95
N GLN A 287 6.34 3.40 -3.98
CA GLN A 287 6.06 3.71 -5.38
C GLN A 287 4.61 3.36 -5.75
N GLU A 288 4.13 2.18 -5.36
CA GLU A 288 2.74 1.77 -5.55
C GLU A 288 1.76 2.73 -4.85
N TRP A 289 2.11 3.21 -3.66
CA TRP A 289 1.31 4.21 -2.97
C TRP A 289 1.31 5.56 -3.71
N LEU A 290 2.45 6.00 -4.26
CA LEU A 290 2.55 7.22 -5.04
C LEU A 290 1.65 7.19 -6.30
N GLU A 291 1.59 6.05 -6.98
CA GLU A 291 0.75 5.85 -8.17
C GLU A 291 -0.73 5.82 -7.84
N LYS A 292 -1.10 5.16 -6.74
CA LYS A 292 -2.51 4.94 -6.35
C LYS A 292 -3.09 6.02 -5.44
N ARG A 293 -2.27 6.97 -4.96
CA ARG A 293 -2.74 8.00 -4.03
C ARG A 293 -3.75 8.92 -4.68
N ASN A 294 -4.80 9.28 -3.96
CA ASN A 294 -5.69 10.37 -4.34
C ASN A 294 -4.94 11.70 -4.19
N LEU A 295 -4.66 12.36 -5.34
CA LEU A 295 -3.87 13.60 -5.39
C LEU A 295 -4.55 14.74 -4.63
N GLN A 296 -5.89 14.88 -4.76
CA GLN A 296 -6.65 15.91 -4.06
C GLN A 296 -6.50 15.77 -2.54
N ARG A 297 -6.67 14.55 -2.04
CA ARG A 297 -6.52 14.24 -0.63
C ARG A 297 -5.11 14.52 -0.09
N TRP A 298 -4.10 14.33 -0.92
CA TRP A 298 -2.71 14.63 -0.56
C TRP A 298 -2.44 16.14 -0.51
N VAL A 299 -3.02 16.91 -1.43
CA VAL A 299 -2.96 18.38 -1.44
C VAL A 299 -3.65 18.93 -0.19
N ASP A 300 -4.84 18.43 0.16
CA ASP A 300 -5.60 18.85 1.33
C ASP A 300 -4.81 18.61 2.63
N VAL A 301 -4.18 17.44 2.79
CA VAL A 301 -3.35 17.14 3.97
C VAL A 301 -2.14 18.08 4.08
N LYS A 302 -1.55 18.49 2.95
CA LYS A 302 -0.43 19.46 2.94
C LYS A 302 -0.87 20.88 3.23
N SER A 303 -2.05 21.28 2.77
CA SER A 303 -2.53 22.68 2.87
C SER A 303 -2.73 23.13 4.31
N HIS A 304 -3.14 22.25 5.23
CA HIS A 304 -3.35 22.63 6.64
C HIS A 304 -2.09 22.57 7.51
N GLY A 305 -0.96 22.08 7.01
CA GLY A 305 0.30 21.96 7.76
C GLY A 305 0.29 20.98 8.95
N GLN A 306 -0.85 20.35 9.27
CA GLN A 306 -0.99 19.45 10.43
C GLN A 306 -0.71 17.98 10.12
N GLN A 307 -0.45 17.65 8.86
CA GLN A 307 -0.08 16.28 8.41
C GLN A 307 -1.08 15.18 8.84
N ILE A 308 -2.35 15.53 9.01
CA ILE A 308 -3.44 14.62 9.39
C ILE A 308 -4.45 14.58 8.25
N ASP A 309 -4.92 13.38 7.90
CA ASP A 309 -5.99 13.22 6.92
C ASP A 309 -7.32 13.78 7.45
N GLY A 310 -7.72 14.94 6.95
CA GLY A 310 -8.92 15.66 7.36
C GLY A 310 -10.20 14.84 7.14
N LYS A 311 -10.32 14.10 6.03
CA LYS A 311 -11.51 13.25 5.75
C LYS A 311 -11.68 12.16 6.81
N ASN A 312 -10.58 11.48 7.23
CA ASN A 312 -10.67 10.49 8.29
C ASN A 312 -10.95 11.11 9.66
N MET A 313 -10.46 12.32 9.92
CA MET A 313 -10.79 13.05 11.17
C MET A 313 -12.24 13.51 11.20
N LEU A 314 -12.79 13.96 10.08
CA LEU A 314 -14.22 14.28 9.96
C LEU A 314 -15.09 13.04 10.22
N HIS A 315 -14.74 11.88 9.67
CA HIS A 315 -15.42 10.62 9.97
C HIS A 315 -15.33 10.25 11.45
N CYS A 316 -14.16 10.42 12.07
CA CYS A 316 -14.00 10.19 13.51
C CYS A 316 -14.90 11.11 14.33
N ARG A 317 -14.92 12.42 14.02
CA ARG A 317 -15.76 13.41 14.70
C ARG A 317 -17.24 13.06 14.58
N ARG A 318 -17.71 12.73 13.37
CA ARG A 318 -19.08 12.32 13.12
C ARG A 318 -19.51 11.11 13.96
N LEU A 319 -18.68 10.07 14.02
CA LEU A 319 -18.94 8.88 14.84
C LEU A 319 -19.06 9.22 16.33
N MET A 320 -18.24 10.15 16.82
CA MET A 320 -18.29 10.58 18.21
C MET A 320 -19.53 11.42 18.52
N ASP A 321 -19.92 12.31 17.61
CA ASP A 321 -21.13 13.13 17.76
C ASP A 321 -22.40 12.26 17.73
N MET A 322 -22.48 11.29 16.81
CA MET A 322 -23.56 10.30 16.78
C MET A 322 -23.64 9.48 18.08
N ALA A 323 -22.50 8.99 18.57
CA ALA A 323 -22.46 8.24 19.83
C ALA A 323 -22.96 9.07 21.02
N ARG A 324 -22.62 10.38 21.05
CA ARG A 324 -23.10 11.31 22.08
C ARG A 324 -24.61 11.52 21.99
N GLU A 325 -25.15 11.76 20.81
CA GLU A 325 -26.59 11.94 20.60
C GLU A 325 -27.41 10.73 21.04
N ILE A 326 -26.93 9.54 20.70
CA ILE A 326 -27.52 8.27 21.16
C ILE A 326 -27.47 8.18 22.70
N ALA A 327 -26.36 8.54 23.34
CA ALA A 327 -26.21 8.49 24.78
C ALA A 327 -27.11 9.51 25.49
N GLU A 328 -27.40 10.67 24.88
CA GLU A 328 -28.30 11.70 25.34
C GLU A 328 -29.78 11.38 25.08
N GLY A 329 -30.10 10.25 24.46
CA GLY A 329 -31.47 9.83 24.11
C GLY A 329 -32.11 10.70 23.02
N LYS A 330 -31.30 11.36 22.18
CA LYS A 330 -31.80 12.14 21.05
C LYS A 330 -32.08 11.20 19.89
N VAL A 331 -33.09 11.55 19.07
CA VAL A 331 -33.39 10.83 17.84
C VAL A 331 -32.21 10.96 16.89
N PHE A 332 -31.77 9.84 16.36
CA PHE A 332 -30.68 9.78 15.38
C PHE A 332 -31.22 10.25 14.01
N LEU A 333 -30.99 11.51 13.66
CA LEU A 333 -31.38 12.09 12.38
C LEU A 333 -30.14 12.56 11.64
N LEU A 334 -29.89 11.96 10.48
CA LEU A 334 -28.80 12.39 9.58
C LEU A 334 -29.00 13.84 9.11
N GLU A 335 -30.25 14.30 8.95
CA GLU A 335 -30.59 15.69 8.55
C GLU A 335 -30.12 16.74 9.58
N ASP A 336 -30.23 16.48 10.87
CA ASP A 336 -29.76 17.41 11.92
C ASP A 336 -28.24 17.51 11.97
N GLN A 337 -27.54 16.48 11.52
CA GLN A 337 -26.07 16.51 11.37
C GLN A 337 -25.63 17.31 10.14
N MET A 338 -26.43 17.31 9.05
CA MET A 338 -26.18 18.12 7.87
C MET A 338 -26.03 19.60 8.22
N HIS A 339 -26.96 20.13 9.00
CA HIS A 339 -26.97 21.55 9.36
C HIS A 339 -25.78 21.94 10.27
N ARG A 340 -25.39 21.08 11.20
CA ARG A 340 -24.25 21.30 12.10
C ARG A 340 -22.90 21.19 11.41
N ASN A 341 -22.75 20.25 10.48
CA ASN A 341 -21.52 20.09 9.71
C ASN A 341 -21.29 21.25 8.72
N PHE A 342 -22.36 21.81 8.16
CA PHE A 342 -22.28 22.98 7.26
C PHE A 342 -21.81 24.23 8.01
N LEU A 343 -22.33 24.51 9.18
CA LEU A 343 -21.92 25.62 10.02
C LEU A 343 -20.46 25.52 10.50
N GLN A 344 -19.96 24.31 10.75
CA GLN A 344 -18.57 24.10 11.16
C GLN A 344 -17.56 24.19 10.00
N LEU A 345 -17.96 23.93 8.76
CA LEU A 345 -17.12 24.14 7.58
C LEU A 345 -16.99 25.63 7.23
N GLU A 346 -17.98 26.45 7.57
CA GLU A 346 -17.90 27.93 7.44
C GLU A 346 -17.00 28.58 8.51
N GLU A 347 -16.92 27.98 9.72
CA GLU A 347 -16.04 28.48 10.80
C GLU A 347 -14.55 28.12 10.60
N VAL A 348 -14.21 27.20 9.71
CA VAL A 348 -12.83 26.72 9.42
C VAL A 348 -12.28 27.33 8.13
N ARG A 349 -13.08 28.12 7.38
CA ARG A 349 -12.62 28.93 6.26
C ARG A 349 -12.23 30.32 6.72
#